data_bd3ef78d410d63d1c1e04f296feb6941
#
_entry.id   bd3ef78d410d63d1c1e04f296feb6941
#
_cell.length_a   1.000
_cell.length_b   1.000
_cell.length_c   1.000
_cell.angle_alpha   90.00
_cell.angle_beta   90.00
_cell.angle_gamma   90.00
#
_symmetry.space_group_name_H-M   'P 1'
#
loop_
_entity.id
_entity.type
_entity.pdbx_description
1 polymer ?
#
loop_
_entity_poly.entity_id
_entity_poly.type
_entity_poly.pdbx_seq_one_letter_code
_entity_poly.pdbx_strand_id
1 'polypeptide(L)'
;MDGKRFLRAVSYCLLCIGFTTSLINCGAQEAPSVTIQGSISEDTTWTADNIYVLDQETRVINGATLTIEPGTLIKATPGEYPNASMLLITKGSKINAVGTPEKPIVFTSSDDNITRVEESNQSLLNENNKGLWGGIIILGGAPISTENRDISTFYVGLDPSDKSNYYGGNNVEDNSGVMKYVSIRYGGTYMGTGSESNGLTLCGVGNKTQIDQIEVYANQDDGIEFFGGTVNASNLLVYSSGDDGIDLDEGYSGEIKNIMVVLGEQSDSGIEISGGQGAFQGDFSLSNVQLTVQTPSEDQQIMRIDSASKGSISTVLASNFSDASKIQLQSSQVALQQLQISKNQTQVNSLSEINGGKENSKNITFSSGLSLENDSKGYNWTLTKQMVSR
;
A
#
# COMPACT_ATOMS: atom_id res chain seq x y z
N MET A 1 -11.93 -67.73 -81.10
CA MET A 1 -12.41 -66.67 -81.97
C MET A 1 -12.97 -65.62 -81.01
N ASP A 2 -12.30 -64.59 -80.92
CA ASP A 2 -12.57 -63.27 -80.43
C ASP A 2 -13.47 -63.06 -79.19
N GLY A 3 -12.85 -62.93 -78.05
CA GLY A 3 -13.45 -62.42 -76.84
C GLY A 3 -12.98 -61.02 -76.53
N LYS A 4 -13.83 -60.02 -76.76
CA LYS A 4 -13.55 -58.61 -76.31
C LYS A 4 -13.81 -58.46 -74.85
N ARG A 5 -12.76 -58.16 -74.10
CA ARG A 5 -12.85 -57.70 -72.67
C ARG A 5 -13.24 -56.22 -72.62
N PHE A 6 -14.33 -55.89 -71.94
CA PHE A 6 -14.74 -54.60 -71.61
C PHE A 6 -14.06 -54.22 -70.24
N LEU A 7 -13.17 -53.23 -70.28
CA LEU A 7 -12.71 -52.59 -69.08
C LEU A 7 -13.72 -51.55 -68.62
N ARG A 8 -14.22 -51.68 -67.40
CA ARG A 8 -14.99 -50.65 -66.73
C ARG A 8 -14.01 -49.82 -65.93
N ALA A 9 -13.84 -48.53 -66.27
CA ALA A 9 -13.15 -47.53 -65.47
C ALA A 9 -14.08 -47.09 -64.32
N VAL A 10 -13.65 -47.29 -63.10
CA VAL A 10 -14.30 -46.75 -61.89
C VAL A 10 -13.62 -45.42 -61.59
N SER A 11 -14.39 -44.34 -61.76
CA SER A 11 -13.98 -43.00 -61.44
C SER A 11 -14.18 -42.76 -59.92
N TYR A 12 -13.12 -42.69 -59.16
CA TYR A 12 -13.18 -42.24 -57.76
C TYR A 12 -13.21 -40.73 -57.72
N CYS A 13 -14.35 -40.17 -57.32
CA CYS A 13 -14.50 -38.76 -57.01
C CYS A 13 -13.97 -38.54 -55.57
N LEU A 14 -12.76 -38.00 -55.41
CA LEU A 14 -12.26 -37.54 -54.12
C LEU A 14 -13.01 -36.26 -53.75
N LEU A 15 -13.91 -36.37 -52.77
CA LEU A 15 -14.54 -35.23 -52.11
C LEU A 15 -13.56 -34.68 -51.09
N CYS A 16 -12.82 -33.62 -51.43
CA CYS A 16 -12.03 -32.83 -50.47
C CYS A 16 -12.99 -32.02 -49.60
N ILE A 17 -13.32 -32.53 -48.42
CA ILE A 17 -13.99 -31.75 -47.36
C ILE A 17 -12.91 -30.85 -46.74
N GLY A 18 -12.87 -29.61 -47.21
CA GLY A 18 -12.06 -28.56 -46.57
C GLY A 18 -12.67 -28.23 -45.20
N PHE A 19 -12.04 -28.71 -44.14
CA PHE A 19 -12.25 -28.16 -42.79
C PHE A 19 -11.64 -26.78 -42.72
N THR A 20 -12.43 -25.73 -42.89
CA THR A 20 -12.08 -24.38 -42.49
C THR A 20 -12.18 -24.34 -40.97
N THR A 21 -11.06 -24.52 -40.26
CA THR A 21 -10.97 -24.16 -38.86
C THR A 21 -11.07 -22.64 -38.78
N SER A 22 -12.28 -22.15 -38.50
CA SER A 22 -12.47 -20.78 -38.02
C SER A 22 -11.75 -20.71 -36.70
N LEU A 23 -10.55 -20.10 -36.69
CA LEU A 23 -9.93 -19.61 -35.47
C LEU A 23 -10.89 -18.54 -34.92
N ILE A 24 -11.76 -18.95 -34.01
CA ILE A 24 -12.45 -18.00 -33.13
C ILE A 24 -11.33 -17.32 -32.34
N ASN A 25 -10.97 -16.15 -32.82
CA ASN A 25 -10.11 -15.26 -32.06
C ASN A 25 -10.93 -14.86 -30.83
N CYS A 26 -10.79 -15.62 -29.75
CA CYS A 26 -11.36 -15.29 -28.46
C CYS A 26 -10.49 -14.14 -27.90
N GLY A 27 -10.58 -12.98 -28.51
CA GLY A 27 -10.13 -11.73 -27.90
C GLY A 27 -10.87 -11.67 -26.57
N ALA A 28 -10.15 -11.73 -25.47
CA ALA A 28 -10.73 -11.59 -24.17
C ALA A 28 -11.48 -10.25 -24.17
N GLN A 29 -12.79 -10.30 -24.01
CA GLN A 29 -13.62 -9.10 -23.94
C GLN A 29 -13.19 -8.33 -22.69
N GLU A 30 -12.95 -7.03 -22.84
CA GLU A 30 -12.67 -6.16 -21.70
C GLU A 30 -13.83 -6.22 -20.71
N ALA A 31 -13.51 -6.25 -19.41
CA ALA A 31 -14.54 -6.20 -18.37
C ALA A 31 -15.32 -4.87 -18.47
N PRO A 32 -16.64 -4.88 -18.30
CA PRO A 32 -17.43 -3.67 -18.30
C PRO A 32 -17.01 -2.72 -17.19
N SER A 33 -17.04 -1.43 -17.50
CA SER A 33 -16.68 -0.38 -16.52
C SER A 33 -17.93 0.10 -15.81
N VAL A 34 -17.86 0.20 -14.48
CA VAL A 34 -18.92 0.70 -13.59
C VAL A 34 -18.41 1.92 -12.85
N THR A 35 -18.93 3.09 -13.18
CA THR A 35 -18.57 4.33 -12.48
C THR A 35 -19.28 4.41 -11.13
N ILE A 36 -18.51 4.65 -10.07
CA ILE A 36 -19.00 4.83 -8.71
C ILE A 36 -18.90 6.30 -8.33
N GLN A 37 -20.01 6.87 -7.89
CA GLN A 37 -20.11 8.26 -7.42
C GLN A 37 -20.85 8.31 -6.10
N GLY A 38 -20.33 9.10 -5.14
CA GLY A 38 -21.00 9.35 -3.86
C GLY A 38 -20.90 8.21 -2.86
N SER A 39 -22.01 7.92 -2.16
CA SER A 39 -21.96 7.10 -0.96
C SER A 39 -22.54 5.70 -1.15
N ILE A 40 -21.87 4.71 -0.59
CA ILE A 40 -22.31 3.32 -0.42
C ILE A 40 -22.89 3.21 1.00
N SER A 41 -24.22 3.19 1.12
CA SER A 41 -24.94 3.20 2.40
C SER A 41 -25.55 1.84 2.77
N GLU A 42 -25.37 0.83 1.95
CA GLU A 42 -25.84 -0.56 2.14
C GLU A 42 -24.71 -1.52 1.78
N ASP A 43 -24.76 -2.74 2.32
CA ASP A 43 -23.78 -3.77 2.01
C ASP A 43 -23.69 -4.00 0.50
N THR A 44 -22.50 -3.83 -0.03
CA THR A 44 -22.26 -3.83 -1.48
C THR A 44 -21.09 -4.75 -1.80
N THR A 45 -21.17 -5.47 -2.92
CA THR A 45 -20.08 -6.33 -3.41
C THR A 45 -19.59 -5.85 -4.78
N TRP A 46 -18.29 -5.67 -4.90
CA TRP A 46 -17.59 -5.46 -6.16
C TRP A 46 -16.93 -6.77 -6.61
N THR A 47 -17.26 -7.19 -7.82
CA THR A 47 -16.82 -8.49 -8.38
C THR A 47 -15.71 -8.28 -9.41
N ALA A 48 -14.88 -9.30 -9.64
CA ALA A 48 -13.81 -9.26 -10.64
C ALA A 48 -14.30 -9.21 -12.09
N ASP A 49 -15.60 -9.36 -12.33
CA ASP A 49 -16.19 -9.27 -13.67
C ASP A 49 -16.31 -7.84 -14.20
N ASN A 50 -16.10 -6.84 -13.32
CA ASN A 50 -16.21 -5.42 -13.65
C ASN A 50 -14.93 -4.66 -13.28
N ILE A 51 -14.69 -3.55 -14.00
CA ILE A 51 -13.76 -2.51 -13.59
C ILE A 51 -14.55 -1.41 -12.88
N TYR A 52 -14.26 -1.14 -11.62
CA TYR A 52 -14.92 -0.06 -10.88
C TYR A 52 -14.11 1.22 -11.02
N VAL A 53 -14.77 2.32 -11.40
CA VAL A 53 -14.13 3.62 -11.56
C VAL A 53 -14.66 4.56 -10.49
N LEU A 54 -13.81 4.91 -9.52
CA LEU A 54 -14.10 5.95 -8.54
C LEU A 54 -14.05 7.29 -9.24
N ASP A 55 -15.15 8.01 -9.24
CA ASP A 55 -15.25 9.36 -9.79
C ASP A 55 -15.56 10.33 -8.66
N GLN A 56 -14.56 11.05 -8.20
CA GLN A 56 -14.52 11.84 -6.98
C GLN A 56 -14.54 10.97 -5.69
N GLU A 57 -14.86 11.55 -4.55
CA GLU A 57 -14.92 10.87 -3.26
C GLU A 57 -16.01 9.79 -3.26
N THR A 58 -15.62 8.56 -3.01
CA THR A 58 -16.51 7.41 -2.78
C THR A 58 -16.48 7.03 -1.30
N ARG A 59 -17.63 7.05 -0.63
CA ARG A 59 -17.74 6.86 0.82
C ARG A 59 -18.52 5.60 1.17
N VAL A 60 -18.02 4.80 2.10
CA VAL A 60 -18.80 3.72 2.74
C VAL A 60 -19.30 4.24 4.08
N ILE A 61 -20.63 4.36 4.23
CA ILE A 61 -21.29 5.06 5.33
C ILE A 61 -22.36 4.19 6.02
N ASN A 62 -22.90 4.67 7.15
CA ASN A 62 -24.04 4.09 7.84
C ASN A 62 -23.85 2.64 8.33
N GLY A 63 -22.61 2.22 8.58
CA GLY A 63 -22.31 0.86 9.01
C GLY A 63 -22.32 -0.17 7.87
N ALA A 64 -22.42 0.26 6.61
CA ALA A 64 -22.36 -0.61 5.46
C ALA A 64 -21.00 -1.30 5.33
N THR A 65 -20.99 -2.46 4.71
CA THR A 65 -19.78 -3.20 4.35
C THR A 65 -19.59 -3.20 2.84
N LEU A 66 -18.44 -2.68 2.39
CA LEU A 66 -17.98 -2.87 1.01
C LEU A 66 -17.14 -4.14 0.92
N THR A 67 -17.64 -5.15 0.22
CA THR A 67 -16.90 -6.37 -0.07
C THR A 67 -16.30 -6.30 -1.48
N ILE A 68 -15.01 -6.60 -1.62
CA ILE A 68 -14.29 -6.60 -2.89
C ILE A 68 -13.70 -7.99 -3.12
N GLU A 69 -14.10 -8.63 -4.21
CA GLU A 69 -13.68 -10.00 -4.53
C GLU A 69 -12.23 -10.06 -5.05
N PRO A 70 -11.55 -11.23 -4.90
CA PRO A 70 -10.22 -11.43 -5.44
C PRO A 70 -10.14 -11.17 -6.95
N GLY A 71 -9.13 -10.41 -7.39
CA GLY A 71 -8.90 -10.09 -8.80
C GLY A 71 -9.68 -8.88 -9.31
N THR A 72 -10.37 -8.16 -8.44
CA THR A 72 -11.08 -6.93 -8.83
C THR A 72 -10.09 -5.81 -9.13
N LEU A 73 -10.30 -5.13 -10.26
CA LEU A 73 -9.59 -3.92 -10.65
C LEU A 73 -10.45 -2.69 -10.34
N ILE A 74 -9.92 -1.79 -9.52
CA ILE A 74 -10.53 -0.52 -9.17
C ILE A 74 -9.64 0.60 -9.71
N LYS A 75 -10.21 1.52 -10.44
CA LYS A 75 -9.55 2.69 -10.99
C LYS A 75 -10.12 3.95 -10.36
N ALA A 76 -9.29 4.96 -10.16
CA ALA A 76 -9.71 6.26 -9.68
C ALA A 76 -9.45 7.32 -10.74
N THR A 77 -10.43 8.18 -11.01
CA THR A 77 -10.27 9.33 -11.92
C THR A 77 -9.24 10.27 -11.31
N PRO A 78 -8.19 10.68 -12.06
CA PRO A 78 -7.22 11.65 -11.56
C PRO A 78 -7.87 12.98 -11.18
N GLY A 79 -7.40 13.57 -10.10
CA GLY A 79 -7.89 14.86 -9.64
C GLY A 79 -7.28 15.28 -8.31
N GLU A 80 -7.30 16.57 -8.05
CA GLU A 80 -6.88 17.21 -6.81
C GLU A 80 -8.09 17.87 -6.15
N TYR A 81 -7.93 18.26 -4.86
CA TYR A 81 -8.97 19.00 -4.14
C TYR A 81 -9.53 20.15 -4.98
N PRO A 82 -10.86 20.34 -5.05
CA PRO A 82 -11.91 19.59 -4.34
C PRO A 82 -12.45 18.36 -5.12
N ASN A 83 -11.82 17.95 -6.20
CA ASN A 83 -12.28 16.87 -7.08
C ASN A 83 -11.43 15.59 -6.96
N ALA A 84 -10.65 15.44 -5.89
CA ALA A 84 -9.85 14.26 -5.66
C ALA A 84 -10.73 13.01 -5.56
N SER A 85 -10.41 11.98 -6.34
CA SER A 85 -11.05 10.66 -6.18
C SER A 85 -10.38 9.92 -5.05
N MET A 86 -11.15 9.32 -4.14
CA MET A 86 -10.65 8.50 -3.04
C MET A 86 -11.69 7.47 -2.60
N LEU A 87 -11.26 6.47 -1.85
CA LEU A 87 -12.16 5.56 -1.14
C LEU A 87 -12.08 5.84 0.37
N LEU A 88 -13.18 6.34 0.95
CA LEU A 88 -13.28 6.65 2.37
C LEU A 88 -14.20 5.66 3.09
N ILE A 89 -13.69 4.95 4.08
CA ILE A 89 -14.46 4.08 4.96
C ILE A 89 -14.72 4.85 6.25
N THR A 90 -15.96 5.27 6.48
CA THR A 90 -16.31 6.06 7.66
C THR A 90 -16.41 5.18 8.92
N LYS A 91 -16.24 5.81 10.07
CA LYS A 91 -16.28 5.12 11.37
C LYS A 91 -17.56 4.27 11.54
N GLY A 92 -17.38 3.00 11.86
CA GLY A 92 -18.44 2.01 12.01
C GLY A 92 -18.84 1.29 10.72
N SER A 93 -18.42 1.77 9.55
CA SER A 93 -18.52 1.04 8.27
C SER A 93 -17.29 0.13 8.05
N LYS A 94 -17.33 -0.72 7.03
CA LYS A 94 -16.28 -1.73 6.82
C LYS A 94 -15.87 -1.87 5.37
N ILE A 95 -14.62 -2.29 5.18
CA ILE A 95 -14.10 -2.82 3.93
C ILE A 95 -13.68 -4.27 4.13
N ASN A 96 -14.13 -5.17 3.25
CA ASN A 96 -13.67 -6.55 3.15
C ASN A 96 -13.03 -6.77 1.79
N ALA A 97 -11.77 -6.39 1.65
CA ALA A 97 -10.99 -6.52 0.43
C ALA A 97 -9.99 -7.66 0.62
N VAL A 98 -10.37 -8.88 0.26
CA VAL A 98 -9.56 -10.08 0.47
C VAL A 98 -9.22 -10.70 -0.87
N GLY A 99 -8.05 -10.33 -1.41
CA GLY A 99 -7.46 -10.95 -2.60
C GLY A 99 -6.72 -12.26 -2.28
N THR A 100 -5.99 -12.77 -3.28
CA THR A 100 -5.04 -13.88 -3.14
C THR A 100 -3.74 -13.53 -3.88
N PRO A 101 -2.63 -14.26 -3.66
CA PRO A 101 -1.40 -14.02 -4.41
C PRO A 101 -1.59 -14.10 -5.94
N GLU A 102 -2.49 -14.98 -6.42
CA GLU A 102 -2.78 -15.19 -7.83
C GLU A 102 -3.82 -14.20 -8.38
N LYS A 103 -4.65 -13.66 -7.49
CA LYS A 103 -5.72 -12.71 -7.79
C LYS A 103 -5.74 -11.57 -6.76
N PRO A 104 -4.71 -10.72 -6.73
CA PRO A 104 -4.72 -9.55 -5.86
C PRO A 104 -5.85 -8.59 -6.24
N ILE A 105 -6.25 -7.75 -5.31
CA ILE A 105 -7.12 -6.61 -5.58
C ILE A 105 -6.22 -5.42 -5.91
N VAL A 106 -6.50 -4.73 -7.00
CA VAL A 106 -5.67 -3.61 -7.46
C VAL A 106 -6.48 -2.32 -7.51
N PHE A 107 -6.00 -1.31 -6.80
CA PHE A 107 -6.43 0.08 -6.90
C PHE A 107 -5.36 0.86 -7.67
N THR A 108 -5.76 1.56 -8.74
CA THR A 108 -4.86 2.33 -9.60
C THR A 108 -5.57 3.56 -10.15
N SER A 109 -4.86 4.38 -10.92
CA SER A 109 -5.47 5.50 -11.66
C SER A 109 -6.21 5.04 -12.91
N SER A 110 -7.23 5.78 -13.37
CA SER A 110 -7.83 5.55 -14.69
C SER A 110 -6.89 5.89 -15.85
N ASP A 111 -5.80 6.59 -15.60
CA ASP A 111 -4.72 6.80 -16.57
C ASP A 111 -3.84 5.56 -16.75
N ASP A 112 -3.91 4.58 -15.87
CA ASP A 112 -3.27 3.29 -16.04
C ASP A 112 -3.99 2.50 -17.15
N ASN A 113 -3.24 2.04 -18.14
CA ASN A 113 -3.79 1.37 -19.32
C ASN A 113 -4.26 -0.07 -19.06
N ILE A 114 -3.96 -0.67 -17.92
CA ILE A 114 -4.33 -2.06 -17.64
C ILE A 114 -5.85 -2.22 -17.59
N THR A 115 -6.37 -3.33 -18.07
CA THR A 115 -7.80 -3.69 -18.03
C THR A 115 -8.09 -4.90 -17.16
N ARG A 116 -7.04 -5.53 -16.62
CA ARG A 116 -7.09 -6.67 -15.68
C ARG A 116 -5.90 -6.63 -14.74
N VAL A 117 -6.04 -7.25 -13.59
CA VAL A 117 -4.95 -7.30 -12.60
C VAL A 117 -3.74 -8.11 -13.10
N GLU A 118 -3.95 -9.10 -13.95
CA GLU A 118 -2.88 -9.91 -14.56
C GLU A 118 -2.00 -9.11 -15.53
N GLU A 119 -2.49 -7.96 -16.00
CA GLU A 119 -1.77 -7.03 -16.87
C GLU A 119 -0.93 -6.00 -16.09
N SER A 120 -0.87 -6.09 -14.78
CA SER A 120 -0.19 -5.11 -13.90
C SER A 120 1.23 -4.77 -14.35
N ASN A 121 1.96 -5.76 -14.87
CA ASN A 121 3.30 -5.58 -15.39
C ASN A 121 3.37 -4.94 -16.79
N GLN A 122 2.23 -4.62 -17.41
CA GLN A 122 2.10 -3.94 -18.70
C GLN A 122 1.66 -2.49 -18.54
N SER A 123 1.54 -2.00 -17.29
CA SER A 123 1.26 -0.60 -17.02
C SER A 123 2.26 0.31 -17.74
N LEU A 124 1.75 1.38 -18.35
CA LEU A 124 2.56 2.45 -18.92
C LEU A 124 2.94 3.50 -17.88
N LEU A 125 2.31 3.48 -16.71
CA LEU A 125 2.70 4.28 -15.57
C LEU A 125 3.88 3.63 -14.84
N ASN A 126 4.68 4.46 -14.17
CA ASN A 126 5.85 4.03 -13.41
C ASN A 126 5.94 4.80 -12.08
N GLU A 127 7.03 4.65 -11.35
CA GLU A 127 7.25 5.26 -10.03
C GLU A 127 7.26 6.79 -10.02
N ASN A 128 7.31 7.45 -11.16
CA ASN A 128 7.24 8.91 -11.26
C ASN A 128 5.79 9.43 -11.46
N ASN A 129 4.84 8.54 -11.70
CA ASN A 129 3.43 8.88 -11.86
C ASN A 129 2.72 8.83 -10.50
N LYS A 130 3.05 9.76 -9.61
CA LYS A 130 2.48 9.89 -8.25
C LYS A 130 1.36 10.93 -8.23
N GLY A 131 0.59 10.98 -7.13
CA GLY A 131 -0.38 12.05 -6.89
C GLY A 131 -1.61 12.05 -7.79
N LEU A 132 -1.96 10.93 -8.42
CA LEU A 132 -3.07 10.91 -9.37
C LEU A 132 -4.44 10.84 -8.68
N TRP A 133 -4.53 10.31 -7.47
CA TRP A 133 -5.78 10.16 -6.71
C TRP A 133 -5.52 10.05 -5.20
N GLY A 134 -6.55 10.13 -4.37
CA GLY A 134 -6.46 10.30 -2.93
C GLY A 134 -6.28 9.03 -2.09
N GLY A 135 -5.98 7.88 -2.70
CA GLY A 135 -5.73 6.66 -1.92
C GLY A 135 -6.97 6.10 -1.19
N ILE A 136 -6.71 5.32 -0.16
CA ILE A 136 -7.74 4.70 0.69
C ILE A 136 -7.61 5.22 2.11
N ILE A 137 -8.71 5.74 2.68
CA ILE A 137 -8.78 6.29 4.03
C ILE A 137 -9.76 5.46 4.85
N ILE A 138 -9.34 4.99 6.04
CA ILE A 138 -10.18 4.23 6.97
C ILE A 138 -10.26 4.97 8.30
N LEU A 139 -11.47 5.35 8.69
CA LEU A 139 -11.75 6.05 9.95
C LEU A 139 -12.30 5.06 10.98
N GLY A 140 -11.58 4.84 12.05
CA GLY A 140 -11.95 3.95 13.15
C GLY A 140 -12.28 4.69 14.44
N GLY A 141 -12.61 3.91 15.48
CA GLY A 141 -13.01 4.40 16.80
C GLY A 141 -12.04 4.09 17.93
N ALA A 142 -10.78 3.69 17.60
CA ALA A 142 -9.74 3.39 18.60
C ALA A 142 -9.06 4.67 19.12
N PRO A 143 -8.31 4.59 20.25
CA PRO A 143 -7.64 5.74 20.86
C PRO A 143 -6.65 6.42 19.91
N ILE A 144 -6.61 7.75 19.97
CA ILE A 144 -5.67 8.63 19.30
C ILE A 144 -5.10 9.65 20.29
N SER A 145 -4.04 10.34 19.94
CA SER A 145 -3.38 11.33 20.79
C SER A 145 -3.08 12.61 20.03
N THR A 146 -4.03 13.54 20.03
CA THR A 146 -3.91 14.87 19.39
C THR A 146 -3.56 15.97 20.39
N GLU A 147 -3.06 17.09 19.91
CA GLU A 147 -2.69 18.26 20.74
C GLU A 147 -3.82 18.78 21.62
N ASN A 148 -5.04 18.76 21.12
CA ASN A 148 -6.21 19.33 21.80
C ASN A 148 -6.83 18.40 22.85
N ARG A 149 -6.24 17.23 23.14
CA ARG A 149 -6.73 16.20 24.07
C ARG A 149 -8.11 15.66 23.73
N ASP A 150 -8.62 15.94 22.55
CA ASP A 150 -9.87 15.37 22.08
C ASP A 150 -9.67 13.89 21.78
N ILE A 151 -10.64 13.10 22.23
CA ILE A 151 -10.65 11.65 21.94
C ILE A 151 -11.06 11.36 20.49
N SER A 152 -11.37 12.40 19.71
CA SER A 152 -11.82 12.30 18.33
C SER A 152 -11.49 13.60 17.57
N THR A 153 -10.97 13.47 16.37
CA THR A 153 -10.69 14.56 15.44
C THR A 153 -11.15 14.20 14.03
N PHE A 154 -10.98 15.11 13.06
CA PHE A 154 -11.29 14.85 11.65
C PHE A 154 -9.99 14.74 10.84
N TYR A 155 -10.05 13.99 9.74
CA TYR A 155 -8.89 13.89 8.84
C TYR A 155 -8.70 15.19 8.05
N VAL A 156 -7.47 15.69 8.01
CA VAL A 156 -7.13 16.92 7.28
C VAL A 156 -7.42 16.73 5.78
N GLY A 157 -8.07 17.75 5.18
CA GLY A 157 -8.55 17.68 3.79
C GLY A 157 -10.01 17.25 3.65
N LEU A 158 -10.66 16.75 4.70
CA LEU A 158 -12.10 16.49 4.74
C LEU A 158 -12.85 17.64 5.44
N ASP A 159 -14.15 17.81 5.12
CA ASP A 159 -14.98 18.84 5.73
C ASP A 159 -15.18 18.61 7.24
N PRO A 160 -14.67 19.48 8.13
CA PRO A 160 -14.81 19.32 9.57
C PRO A 160 -16.26 19.52 10.07
N SER A 161 -17.15 20.06 9.26
CA SER A 161 -18.57 20.20 9.61
C SER A 161 -19.33 18.87 9.50
N ASP A 162 -18.85 17.95 8.67
CA ASP A 162 -19.40 16.60 8.54
C ASP A 162 -18.81 15.66 9.60
N LYS A 163 -19.64 15.28 10.57
CA LYS A 163 -19.21 14.40 11.68
C LYS A 163 -18.85 12.97 11.26
N SER A 164 -19.22 12.54 10.06
CA SER A 164 -18.81 11.26 9.51
C SER A 164 -17.33 11.24 9.09
N ASN A 165 -16.67 12.40 9.01
CA ASN A 165 -15.25 12.57 8.77
C ASN A 165 -14.38 12.43 10.02
N TYR A 166 -15.01 12.21 11.18
CA TYR A 166 -14.32 12.11 12.46
C TYR A 166 -13.89 10.67 12.77
N TYR A 167 -12.67 10.53 13.26
CA TYR A 167 -12.10 9.27 13.75
C TYR A 167 -11.68 9.39 15.21
N GLY A 168 -11.19 8.30 15.77
CA GLY A 168 -10.78 8.21 17.17
C GLY A 168 -11.95 7.93 18.12
N GLY A 169 -11.61 7.57 19.34
CA GLY A 169 -12.53 7.18 20.42
C GLY A 169 -11.84 6.38 21.50
N ASN A 170 -12.58 5.45 22.13
CA ASN A 170 -12.08 4.60 23.21
C ASN A 170 -12.19 3.11 22.88
N ASN A 171 -12.57 2.75 21.66
CA ASN A 171 -12.77 1.36 21.29
C ASN A 171 -11.49 0.73 20.74
N VAL A 172 -10.63 0.22 21.60
CA VAL A 172 -9.39 -0.47 21.19
C VAL A 172 -9.65 -1.68 20.26
N GLU A 173 -10.88 -2.26 20.34
CA GLU A 173 -11.32 -3.38 19.52
C GLU A 173 -12.17 -2.94 18.32
N ASP A 174 -12.04 -1.69 17.87
CA ASP A 174 -12.69 -1.23 16.66
C ASP A 174 -12.40 -2.16 15.47
N ASN A 175 -13.41 -2.35 14.61
CA ASN A 175 -13.34 -3.28 13.50
C ASN A 175 -13.83 -2.62 12.21
N SER A 176 -12.91 -2.14 11.42
CA SER A 176 -13.16 -1.57 10.10
C SER A 176 -13.06 -2.60 8.94
N GLY A 177 -12.90 -3.89 9.26
CA GLY A 177 -12.94 -4.98 8.29
C GLY A 177 -11.60 -5.66 8.05
N VAL A 178 -11.36 -6.07 6.82
CA VAL A 178 -10.16 -6.82 6.40
C VAL A 178 -9.63 -6.28 5.08
N MET A 179 -8.32 -6.03 5.00
CA MET A 179 -7.61 -5.82 3.73
C MET A 179 -6.47 -6.82 3.63
N LYS A 180 -6.45 -7.61 2.56
CA LYS A 180 -5.43 -8.63 2.34
C LYS A 180 -5.17 -8.84 0.85
N TYR A 181 -3.90 -8.91 0.45
CA TYR A 181 -3.44 -8.96 -0.94
C TYR A 181 -4.04 -7.83 -1.77
N VAL A 182 -3.79 -6.59 -1.31
CA VAL A 182 -4.27 -5.36 -1.93
C VAL A 182 -3.07 -4.53 -2.38
N SER A 183 -3.05 -4.11 -3.64
CA SER A 183 -2.06 -3.20 -4.21
C SER A 183 -2.72 -1.85 -4.48
N ILE A 184 -2.14 -0.77 -3.93
CA ILE A 184 -2.60 0.62 -4.04
C ILE A 184 -1.51 1.40 -4.78
N ARG A 185 -1.85 2.02 -5.92
CA ARG A 185 -0.85 2.56 -6.84
C ARG A 185 -1.15 3.99 -7.25
N TYR A 186 -0.09 4.80 -7.35
CA TYR A 186 -0.12 6.14 -7.93
C TYR A 186 -1.00 7.15 -7.17
N GLY A 187 -1.19 6.93 -5.87
CA GLY A 187 -1.96 7.79 -4.98
C GLY A 187 -1.17 9.02 -4.50
N GLY A 188 -1.74 9.72 -3.50
CA GLY A 188 -1.06 10.82 -2.81
C GLY A 188 -1.44 12.19 -3.32
N THR A 189 -2.63 12.38 -3.88
CA THR A 189 -3.03 13.67 -4.46
C THR A 189 -3.18 14.77 -3.41
N TYR A 190 -3.08 16.02 -3.84
CA TYR A 190 -3.30 17.19 -3.03
C TYR A 190 -4.77 17.27 -2.52
N MET A 191 -4.92 17.37 -1.20
CA MET A 191 -6.19 17.37 -0.49
C MET A 191 -6.66 18.73 -0.01
N GLY A 192 -5.95 19.80 -0.38
CA GLY A 192 -6.21 21.15 0.11
C GLY A 192 -5.45 21.48 1.40
N THR A 193 -5.50 22.74 1.83
CA THR A 193 -4.85 23.22 3.07
C THR A 193 -3.34 22.95 3.22
N GLY A 194 -2.66 22.64 2.12
CA GLY A 194 -1.23 22.27 2.14
C GLY A 194 -0.98 20.83 2.56
N SER A 195 -2.00 19.95 2.46
CA SER A 195 -1.90 18.53 2.78
C SER A 195 -2.08 17.69 1.51
N GLU A 196 -1.39 16.59 1.44
CA GLU A 196 -1.54 15.53 0.46
C GLU A 196 -2.15 14.29 1.16
N SER A 197 -2.53 13.29 0.40
CA SER A 197 -3.06 12.04 0.95
C SER A 197 -2.04 10.92 0.85
N ASN A 198 -2.13 9.96 1.73
CA ASN A 198 -1.29 8.77 1.71
C ASN A 198 -1.83 7.69 0.76
N GLY A 199 -1.04 6.66 0.50
CA GLY A 199 -1.54 5.49 -0.22
C GLY A 199 -2.63 4.76 0.57
N LEU A 200 -2.33 4.43 1.82
CA LEU A 200 -3.28 3.89 2.79
C LEU A 200 -3.21 4.70 4.09
N THR A 201 -4.31 5.31 4.47
CA THR A 201 -4.43 6.09 5.71
C THR A 201 -5.31 5.35 6.71
N LEU A 202 -4.80 5.10 7.92
CA LEU A 202 -5.47 4.36 8.99
C LEU A 202 -5.65 5.26 10.22
N CYS A 203 -6.81 5.92 10.34
CA CYS A 203 -7.11 6.90 11.37
C CYS A 203 -7.88 6.27 12.54
N GLY A 204 -7.26 6.09 13.69
CA GLY A 204 -7.90 5.52 14.88
C GLY A 204 -8.48 4.12 14.66
N VAL A 205 -7.87 3.32 13.80
CA VAL A 205 -8.33 1.96 13.48
C VAL A 205 -7.96 0.98 14.60
N GLY A 206 -8.87 0.10 14.97
CA GLY A 206 -8.70 -0.80 16.11
C GLY A 206 -8.23 -2.20 15.77
N ASN A 207 -7.85 -2.97 16.82
CA ASN A 207 -7.16 -4.26 16.71
C ASN A 207 -8.00 -5.44 16.22
N LYS A 208 -9.31 -5.24 15.99
CA LYS A 208 -10.14 -6.25 15.29
C LYS A 208 -10.14 -6.10 13.78
N THR A 209 -9.58 -4.99 13.26
CA THR A 209 -9.31 -4.81 11.83
C THR A 209 -8.06 -5.61 11.45
N GLN A 210 -8.07 -6.21 10.27
CA GLN A 210 -6.95 -6.99 9.75
C GLN A 210 -6.36 -6.31 8.53
N ILE A 211 -5.06 -5.98 8.61
CA ILE A 211 -4.26 -5.40 7.52
C ILE A 211 -3.08 -6.33 7.26
N ASP A 212 -3.10 -7.02 6.15
CA ASP A 212 -2.08 -8.03 5.82
C ASP A 212 -1.82 -8.09 4.32
N GLN A 213 -0.56 -8.25 3.90
CA GLN A 213 -0.21 -8.32 2.48
C GLN A 213 -0.69 -7.08 1.71
N ILE A 214 -0.16 -5.90 2.07
CA ILE A 214 -0.48 -4.63 1.39
C ILE A 214 0.74 -4.15 0.62
N GLU A 215 0.55 -3.76 -0.62
CA GLU A 215 1.51 -3.01 -1.42
C GLU A 215 1.00 -1.58 -1.63
N VAL A 216 1.86 -0.59 -1.38
CA VAL A 216 1.70 0.78 -1.87
C VAL A 216 2.82 1.07 -2.85
N TYR A 217 2.47 1.45 -4.07
CA TYR A 217 3.42 1.70 -5.16
C TYR A 217 3.28 3.11 -5.70
N ALA A 218 4.34 3.90 -5.64
CA ALA A 218 4.42 5.25 -6.20
C ALA A 218 3.33 6.19 -5.65
N ASN A 219 3.35 6.46 -4.35
CA ASN A 219 2.51 7.48 -3.72
C ASN A 219 3.23 8.83 -3.65
N GLN A 220 2.49 9.96 -3.67
CA GLN A 220 3.10 11.30 -3.66
C GLN A 220 3.51 11.72 -2.24
N ASP A 221 2.75 11.34 -1.24
CA ASP A 221 3.00 11.51 0.18
C ASP A 221 3.45 10.16 0.77
N ASP A 222 3.11 9.86 2.03
CA ASP A 222 3.52 8.59 2.66
C ASP A 222 2.95 7.36 1.96
N GLY A 223 3.66 6.27 2.10
CA GLY A 223 3.13 4.98 1.67
C GLY A 223 1.93 4.55 2.49
N ILE A 224 2.14 4.35 3.80
CA ILE A 224 1.09 3.98 4.75
C ILE A 224 1.26 4.81 6.02
N GLU A 225 0.22 5.53 6.40
CA GLU A 225 0.21 6.33 7.61
C GLU A 225 -0.83 5.86 8.63
N PHE A 226 -0.44 5.85 9.91
CA PHE A 226 -1.25 5.44 11.04
C PHE A 226 -1.45 6.62 11.99
N PHE A 227 -2.61 7.26 11.93
CA PHE A 227 -3.03 8.29 12.89
C PHE A 227 -3.60 7.64 14.15
N GLY A 228 -2.74 7.32 15.11
CA GLY A 228 -3.13 6.61 16.32
C GLY A 228 -3.71 5.23 16.07
N GLY A 229 -4.61 4.80 16.92
CA GLY A 229 -5.25 3.49 16.82
C GLY A 229 -4.44 2.33 17.39
N THR A 230 -4.99 1.13 17.25
CA THR A 230 -4.45 -0.12 17.83
C THR A 230 -4.42 -1.27 16.82
N VAL A 231 -4.62 -0.97 15.55
CA VAL A 231 -4.65 -2.00 14.49
C VAL A 231 -3.30 -2.69 14.38
N ASN A 232 -3.32 -4.01 14.20
CA ASN A 232 -2.13 -4.77 13.87
C ASN A 232 -2.05 -4.95 12.36
N ALA A 233 -0.83 -4.80 11.81
CA ALA A 233 -0.57 -4.99 10.40
C ALA A 233 0.61 -5.94 10.15
N SER A 234 0.62 -6.58 8.99
CA SER A 234 1.72 -7.46 8.62
C SER A 234 1.95 -7.51 7.12
N ASN A 235 3.20 -7.84 6.74
CA ASN A 235 3.59 -8.01 5.34
C ASN A 235 3.27 -6.78 4.48
N LEU A 236 3.80 -5.63 4.90
CA LEU A 236 3.64 -4.34 4.22
C LEU A 236 4.82 -4.10 3.28
N LEU A 237 4.52 -3.71 2.05
CA LEU A 237 5.51 -3.30 1.06
C LEU A 237 5.18 -1.89 0.56
N VAL A 238 6.11 -0.97 0.73
CA VAL A 238 6.04 0.37 0.16
C VAL A 238 7.17 0.57 -0.84
N TYR A 239 6.84 1.09 -2.00
CA TYR A 239 7.79 1.36 -3.06
C TYR A 239 7.62 2.77 -3.60
N SER A 240 8.68 3.58 -3.46
CA SER A 240 8.75 4.94 -4.03
C SER A 240 7.63 5.88 -3.56
N SER A 241 7.44 6.00 -2.22
CA SER A 241 6.69 7.12 -1.63
C SER A 241 7.36 8.47 -1.93
N GLY A 242 6.61 9.56 -1.85
CA GLY A 242 7.13 10.92 -2.05
C GLY A 242 7.65 11.52 -0.77
N ASP A 243 7.14 11.06 0.36
CA ASP A 243 7.61 11.38 1.70
C ASP A 243 8.05 10.08 2.39
N ASP A 244 7.42 9.63 3.45
CA ASP A 244 7.87 8.48 4.22
C ASP A 244 7.33 7.14 3.70
N GLY A 245 8.05 6.05 4.00
CA GLY A 245 7.56 4.70 3.70
C GLY A 245 6.41 4.32 4.61
N ILE A 246 6.64 4.37 5.91
CA ILE A 246 5.64 4.14 6.97
C ILE A 246 5.74 5.31 7.95
N ASP A 247 4.61 5.98 8.22
CA ASP A 247 4.50 6.98 9.27
C ASP A 247 3.55 6.56 10.40
N LEU A 248 3.98 6.78 11.65
CA LEU A 248 3.23 6.46 12.87
C LEU A 248 3.03 7.72 13.70
N ASP A 249 1.82 8.24 13.64
CA ASP A 249 1.42 9.48 14.30
C ASP A 249 0.40 9.26 15.42
N GLU A 250 0.06 10.33 16.13
CA GLU A 250 -1.00 10.40 17.13
C GLU A 250 -1.02 9.26 18.16
N GLY A 251 0.19 8.77 18.53
CA GLY A 251 0.32 7.74 19.56
C GLY A 251 -0.18 6.36 19.13
N TYR A 252 0.06 5.97 17.89
CA TYR A 252 -0.21 4.61 17.43
C TYR A 252 0.33 3.56 18.42
N SER A 253 -0.46 2.51 18.68
CA SER A 253 -0.15 1.50 19.70
C SER A 253 -0.45 0.06 19.28
N GLY A 254 -0.31 -0.24 18.00
CA GLY A 254 -0.42 -1.58 17.44
C GLY A 254 0.93 -2.27 17.20
N GLU A 255 0.88 -3.44 16.62
CA GLU A 255 2.04 -4.22 16.20
C GLU A 255 2.11 -4.30 14.67
N ILE A 256 3.27 -3.97 14.06
CA ILE A 256 3.51 -4.13 12.63
C ILE A 256 4.68 -5.08 12.41
N LYS A 257 4.47 -6.10 11.59
CA LYS A 257 5.46 -7.14 11.29
C LYS A 257 5.75 -7.26 9.80
N ASN A 258 6.99 -7.58 9.47
CA ASN A 258 7.42 -7.82 8.09
C ASN A 258 7.15 -6.59 7.21
N ILE A 259 7.93 -5.55 7.41
CA ILE A 259 7.87 -4.30 6.66
C ILE A 259 9.00 -4.30 5.65
N MET A 260 8.70 -3.99 4.40
CA MET A 260 9.69 -3.72 3.37
C MET A 260 9.41 -2.35 2.76
N VAL A 261 10.40 -1.45 2.82
CA VAL A 261 10.34 -0.13 2.18
C VAL A 261 11.48 -0.01 1.18
N VAL A 262 11.13 0.38 -0.02
CA VAL A 262 12.08 0.74 -1.10
C VAL A 262 11.87 2.21 -1.42
N LEU A 263 12.72 3.07 -0.89
CA LEU A 263 12.65 4.50 -1.11
C LEU A 263 13.02 4.87 -2.55
N GLY A 264 12.24 5.76 -3.15
CA GLY A 264 12.52 6.39 -4.43
C GLY A 264 13.40 7.64 -4.29
N GLU A 265 13.58 8.36 -5.39
CA GLU A 265 14.41 9.57 -5.41
C GLU A 265 13.86 10.71 -4.54
N GLN A 266 12.53 10.80 -4.40
CA GLN A 266 11.83 11.87 -3.68
C GLN A 266 11.47 11.52 -2.23
N SER A 267 11.70 10.27 -1.81
CA SER A 267 11.35 9.81 -0.46
C SER A 267 12.23 10.46 0.61
N ASP A 268 11.64 10.78 1.78
CA ASP A 268 12.37 11.27 2.96
C ASP A 268 12.84 10.11 3.84
N SER A 269 11.96 9.48 4.63
CA SER A 269 12.37 8.44 5.58
C SER A 269 11.82 7.05 5.23
N GLY A 270 12.58 6.01 5.62
CA GLY A 270 12.06 4.64 5.57
C GLY A 270 10.92 4.45 6.58
N ILE A 271 11.09 5.00 7.78
CA ILE A 271 10.09 5.03 8.84
C ILE A 271 10.17 6.37 9.55
N GLU A 272 9.03 7.06 9.68
CA GLU A 272 8.84 8.19 10.60
C GLU A 272 7.94 7.78 11.77
N ILE A 273 8.21 8.32 12.97
CA ILE A 273 7.38 8.11 14.16
C ILE A 273 7.37 9.40 14.96
N SER A 274 6.26 10.14 14.91
CA SER A 274 6.11 11.40 15.65
C SER A 274 5.60 11.21 17.08
N GLY A 275 4.92 10.09 17.34
CA GLY A 275 4.40 9.75 18.67
C GLY A 275 3.12 10.48 19.03
N GLY A 276 2.77 10.47 20.33
CA GLY A 276 1.55 11.09 20.83
C GLY A 276 1.73 12.58 21.09
N GLN A 277 0.85 13.40 20.58
CA GLN A 277 0.83 14.85 20.80
C GLN A 277 0.01 15.25 22.04
N GLY A 278 -0.84 14.36 22.54
CA GLY A 278 -1.70 14.57 23.70
C GLY A 278 -1.26 13.81 24.95
N ALA A 279 -2.21 13.47 25.81
CA ALA A 279 -1.95 12.75 27.07
C ALA A 279 -1.71 11.24 26.88
N PHE A 280 -2.27 10.65 25.83
CA PHE A 280 -2.03 9.25 25.47
C PHE A 280 -0.74 9.13 24.66
N GLN A 281 0.15 8.24 25.05
CA GLN A 281 1.47 8.16 24.41
C GLN A 281 1.58 7.05 23.37
N GLY A 282 0.64 6.10 23.33
CA GLY A 282 0.79 4.91 22.53
C GLY A 282 1.93 4.00 23.03
N ASP A 283 2.05 2.82 22.46
CA ASP A 283 3.18 1.90 22.72
C ASP A 283 3.27 0.94 21.52
N PHE A 284 3.94 1.37 20.45
CA PHE A 284 4.02 0.62 19.20
C PHE A 284 5.04 -0.51 19.26
N SER A 285 4.87 -1.51 18.39
CA SER A 285 5.86 -2.55 18.18
C SER A 285 6.11 -2.79 16.70
N LEU A 286 7.37 -2.60 16.25
CA LEU A 286 7.80 -2.93 14.89
C LEU A 286 8.75 -4.11 14.91
N SER A 287 8.59 -5.05 13.97
CA SER A 287 9.48 -6.19 13.87
C SER A 287 9.72 -6.62 12.43
N ASN A 288 10.94 -7.07 12.16
CA ASN A 288 11.40 -7.52 10.86
C ASN A 288 11.20 -6.44 9.76
N VAL A 289 11.94 -5.35 9.90
CA VAL A 289 11.90 -4.19 9.03
C VAL A 289 13.06 -4.23 8.05
N GLN A 290 12.78 -4.09 6.77
CA GLN A 290 13.76 -4.01 5.69
C GLN A 290 13.62 -2.68 4.97
N LEU A 291 14.67 -1.87 4.97
CA LEU A 291 14.71 -0.56 4.35
C LEU A 291 15.82 -0.54 3.30
N THR A 292 15.48 -0.08 2.11
CA THR A 292 16.48 0.12 1.05
C THR A 292 16.11 1.33 0.19
N VAL A 293 17.06 1.83 -0.58
CA VAL A 293 16.83 2.92 -1.53
C VAL A 293 17.18 2.47 -2.94
N GLN A 294 16.45 2.98 -3.93
CA GLN A 294 16.77 2.76 -5.35
C GLN A 294 18.05 3.51 -5.74
N THR A 295 18.07 4.81 -5.49
CA THR A 295 19.19 5.71 -5.75
C THR A 295 19.52 6.44 -4.47
N PRO A 296 20.71 6.22 -3.87
CA PRO A 296 21.09 6.88 -2.62
C PRO A 296 21.17 8.40 -2.76
N SER A 297 20.53 9.11 -1.83
CA SER A 297 20.60 10.58 -1.66
C SER A 297 21.05 10.92 -0.24
N GLU A 298 21.64 12.12 -0.06
CA GLU A 298 22.06 12.63 1.25
C GLU A 298 20.86 13.07 2.11
N ASP A 299 19.74 13.38 1.47
CA ASP A 299 18.53 13.86 2.14
C ASP A 299 17.70 12.71 2.72
N GLN A 300 17.86 11.49 2.21
CA GLN A 300 17.10 10.32 2.66
C GLN A 300 17.53 9.83 4.04
N GLN A 301 16.55 9.54 4.88
CA GLN A 301 16.74 9.03 6.22
C GLN A 301 16.39 7.55 6.32
N ILE A 302 17.14 6.81 7.14
CA ILE A 302 16.80 5.42 7.45
C ILE A 302 15.56 5.40 8.34
N MET A 303 15.59 6.19 9.43
CA MET A 303 14.47 6.33 10.38
C MET A 303 14.53 7.72 11.03
N ARG A 304 13.35 8.28 11.29
CA ARG A 304 13.12 9.46 12.11
C ARG A 304 12.14 9.11 13.23
N ILE A 305 12.58 9.26 14.49
CA ILE A 305 11.79 8.91 15.68
C ILE A 305 11.85 10.07 16.65
N ASP A 306 10.73 10.76 16.81
CA ASP A 306 10.63 11.96 17.62
C ASP A 306 10.54 11.66 19.12
N SER A 307 10.79 12.68 19.94
CA SER A 307 10.92 12.55 21.41
C SER A 307 9.66 12.08 22.12
N ALA A 308 8.48 12.31 21.55
CA ALA A 308 7.19 11.88 22.10
C ALA A 308 6.87 10.40 21.82
N SER A 309 7.64 9.72 21.00
CA SER A 309 7.42 8.33 20.63
C SER A 309 7.71 7.37 21.77
N LYS A 310 6.91 6.30 21.86
CA LYS A 310 7.10 5.21 22.83
C LYS A 310 6.81 3.88 22.18
N GLY A 311 7.72 2.91 22.36
CA GLY A 311 7.53 1.58 21.78
C GLY A 311 8.81 0.78 21.60
N SER A 312 8.76 -0.20 20.71
CA SER A 312 9.92 -1.07 20.46
C SER A 312 10.10 -1.37 18.98
N ILE A 313 11.35 -1.45 18.56
CA ILE A 313 11.75 -1.89 17.22
C ILE A 313 12.74 -3.05 17.39
N SER A 314 12.38 -4.25 16.93
CA SER A 314 13.20 -5.45 17.19
C SER A 314 14.36 -5.58 16.21
N THR A 315 14.09 -5.67 14.93
CA THR A 315 15.11 -5.89 13.89
C THR A 315 14.88 -4.96 12.71
N VAL A 316 15.90 -4.20 12.35
CA VAL A 316 15.94 -3.37 11.14
C VAL A 316 17.15 -3.75 10.30
N LEU A 317 16.94 -4.02 9.03
CA LEU A 317 17.98 -4.18 8.02
C LEU A 317 17.91 -2.98 7.06
N ALA A 318 18.94 -2.16 7.03
CA ALA A 318 19.04 -1.02 6.13
C ALA A 318 20.13 -1.23 5.09
N SER A 319 19.84 -1.00 3.82
CA SER A 319 20.78 -1.23 2.73
C SER A 319 20.71 -0.16 1.66
N ASN A 320 21.81 0.03 0.95
CA ASN A 320 21.95 0.97 -0.16
C ASN A 320 21.71 2.45 0.18
N PHE A 321 21.71 2.83 1.45
CA PHE A 321 21.64 4.22 1.88
C PHE A 321 22.98 4.96 1.64
N SER A 322 22.89 6.29 1.43
CA SER A 322 24.05 7.16 1.36
C SER A 322 24.84 7.14 2.70
N ASP A 323 26.14 7.43 2.63
CA ASP A 323 26.94 7.60 3.85
C ASP A 323 26.51 8.82 4.69
N ALA A 324 25.79 9.77 4.09
CA ALA A 324 25.22 10.92 4.74
C ALA A 324 23.79 10.69 5.26
N SER A 325 23.16 9.58 4.90
CA SER A 325 21.79 9.25 5.37
C SER A 325 21.74 9.17 6.90
N LYS A 326 20.68 9.71 7.48
CA LYS A 326 20.55 9.91 8.93
C LYS A 326 19.72 8.81 9.58
N ILE A 327 19.99 8.63 10.87
CA ILE A 327 19.10 7.96 11.81
C ILE A 327 18.86 8.96 12.93
N GLN A 328 17.63 9.44 13.02
CA GLN A 328 17.22 10.34 14.08
C GLN A 328 16.42 9.57 15.12
N LEU A 329 16.96 9.39 16.30
CA LEU A 329 16.29 8.72 17.42
C LEU A 329 16.32 9.65 18.61
N GLN A 330 15.27 10.46 18.80
CA GLN A 330 15.18 11.44 19.87
C GLN A 330 14.53 10.90 21.14
N SER A 331 13.71 9.85 21.04
CA SER A 331 13.03 9.29 22.20
C SER A 331 13.92 8.36 23.02
N SER A 332 13.91 8.54 24.34
CA SER A 332 14.47 7.59 25.32
C SER A 332 13.49 6.46 25.68
N GLN A 333 12.26 6.51 25.22
CA GLN A 333 11.20 5.53 25.49
C GLN A 333 11.03 4.52 24.35
N VAL A 334 11.82 4.61 23.29
CA VAL A 334 11.84 3.65 22.19
C VAL A 334 13.01 2.70 22.34
N ALA A 335 12.72 1.42 22.47
CA ALA A 335 13.72 0.36 22.56
C ALA A 335 14.08 -0.16 21.17
N LEU A 336 15.23 0.24 20.64
CA LEU A 336 15.81 -0.33 19.41
C LEU A 336 16.68 -1.55 19.79
N GLN A 337 16.27 -2.76 19.39
CA GLN A 337 16.98 -3.98 19.76
C GLN A 337 18.13 -4.29 18.80
N GLN A 338 17.91 -4.16 17.50
CA GLN A 338 18.93 -4.43 16.49
C GLN A 338 18.70 -3.58 15.24
N LEU A 339 19.72 -2.87 14.82
CA LEU A 339 19.80 -2.23 13.51
C LEU A 339 21.07 -2.68 12.80
N GLN A 340 20.92 -3.29 11.65
CA GLN A 340 22.03 -3.69 10.78
C GLN A 340 22.02 -2.82 9.53
N ILE A 341 23.14 -2.19 9.24
CA ILE A 341 23.32 -1.34 8.07
C ILE A 341 24.33 -2.00 7.14
N SER A 342 23.89 -2.30 5.92
CA SER A 342 24.79 -2.79 4.88
C SER A 342 25.57 -1.63 4.29
N LYS A 343 26.90 -1.62 4.49
CA LYS A 343 27.80 -0.62 3.90
C LYS A 343 28.94 -1.29 3.14
N ASN A 344 29.28 -0.71 1.99
CA ASN A 344 30.55 -0.94 1.34
C ASN A 344 31.64 -0.23 2.17
N GLN A 345 32.50 -0.93 2.72
CA GLN A 345 33.63 -0.84 3.69
C GLN A 345 34.37 0.49 3.91
N THR A 346 34.01 1.63 3.37
CA THR A 346 34.95 2.79 3.39
C THR A 346 34.53 4.02 4.23
N GLN A 347 33.28 4.18 4.67
CA GLN A 347 32.89 5.40 5.38
C GLN A 347 31.87 5.14 6.48
N VAL A 348 32.35 5.02 7.71
CA VAL A 348 31.52 4.85 8.93
C VAL A 348 31.45 6.16 9.75
N ASN A 349 31.99 7.27 9.25
CA ASN A 349 32.29 8.44 10.09
C ASN A 349 31.18 9.46 10.24
N SER A 350 29.99 9.30 9.67
CA SER A 350 28.94 10.32 9.72
C SER A 350 27.54 9.78 10.08
N LEU A 351 27.41 8.83 11.00
CA LEU A 351 26.16 8.66 11.73
C LEU A 351 26.08 9.78 12.79
N SER A 352 25.96 11.01 12.32
CA SER A 352 25.73 12.16 13.18
C SER A 352 24.27 12.18 13.58
N GLU A 353 24.05 12.13 14.89
CA GLU A 353 22.80 12.31 15.61
C GLU A 353 21.95 11.08 15.90
N ILE A 354 22.56 10.07 16.55
CA ILE A 354 21.78 9.19 17.41
C ILE A 354 21.62 9.94 18.73
N ASN A 355 20.63 10.80 18.82
CA ASN A 355 20.36 11.63 20.00
C ASN A 355 19.50 10.95 21.07
N GLY A 356 19.18 9.68 20.95
CA GLY A 356 18.51 8.88 21.97
C GLY A 356 19.51 8.06 22.77
N GLY A 357 19.92 8.55 23.91
CA GLY A 357 20.73 7.90 24.93
C GLY A 357 21.77 6.88 24.49
N LYS A 358 22.90 6.80 25.19
CA LYS A 358 24.04 5.91 24.93
C LYS A 358 23.68 4.39 24.86
N GLU A 359 22.46 4.00 25.23
CA GLU A 359 22.03 2.62 25.24
C GLU A 359 21.66 2.09 23.86
N ASN A 360 21.00 2.88 23.02
CA ASN A 360 20.57 2.46 21.70
C ASN A 360 21.70 2.38 20.65
N SER A 361 22.75 3.17 20.82
CA SER A 361 23.92 3.14 19.91
C SER A 361 24.69 1.80 19.93
N LYS A 362 24.54 1.00 20.97
CA LYS A 362 25.20 -0.32 21.10
C LYS A 362 24.55 -1.39 20.22
N ASN A 363 23.32 -1.15 19.80
CA ASN A 363 22.53 -2.10 19.03
C ASN A 363 22.65 -1.90 17.51
N ILE A 364 23.47 -0.92 17.10
CA ILE A 364 23.73 -0.65 15.69
C ILE A 364 24.98 -1.41 15.24
N THR A 365 24.85 -2.21 14.24
CA THR A 365 25.95 -2.99 13.65
C THR A 365 26.07 -2.69 12.17
N PHE A 366 27.31 -2.67 11.69
CA PHE A 366 27.62 -2.52 10.26
C PHE A 366 28.09 -3.85 9.74
N SER A 367 27.52 -4.30 8.63
CA SER A 367 27.84 -5.59 8.03
C SER A 367 28.00 -5.43 6.52
N SER A 368 29.09 -5.97 5.96
CA SER A 368 29.22 -6.12 4.52
C SER A 368 28.51 -7.41 4.10
N GLY A 369 27.58 -7.33 3.13
CA GLY A 369 26.93 -8.49 2.52
C GLY A 369 25.59 -8.89 3.12
N LEU A 370 24.85 -7.98 3.73
CA LEU A 370 23.42 -8.16 3.95
C LEU A 370 22.72 -8.17 2.59
N SER A 371 22.14 -9.28 2.21
CA SER A 371 21.30 -9.37 1.04
C SER A 371 19.84 -9.46 1.48
N LEU A 372 19.00 -8.63 0.89
CA LEU A 372 17.54 -8.65 1.06
C LEU A 372 16.89 -9.90 0.41
N GLU A 373 17.69 -10.84 -0.11
CA GLU A 373 17.22 -11.94 -0.94
C GLU A 373 16.34 -12.96 -0.20
N ASN A 374 16.38 -13.03 1.11
CA ASN A 374 15.77 -14.17 1.81
C ASN A 374 14.29 -13.98 2.19
N ASP A 375 13.74 -12.76 2.22
CA ASP A 375 12.35 -12.54 2.64
C ASP A 375 11.38 -12.03 1.55
N SER A 376 11.88 -11.81 0.34
CA SER A 376 11.04 -11.34 -0.78
C SER A 376 10.00 -12.37 -1.27
N LYS A 377 10.02 -13.59 -0.74
CA LYS A 377 9.07 -14.66 -1.17
C LYS A 377 7.62 -14.33 -0.84
N GLY A 378 7.36 -13.57 0.22
CA GLY A 378 6.01 -13.14 0.59
C GLY A 378 5.39 -12.11 -0.35
N TYR A 379 6.20 -11.43 -1.16
CA TYR A 379 5.79 -10.32 -2.02
C TYR A 379 5.77 -10.64 -3.53
N ASN A 380 5.88 -11.91 -3.92
CA ASN A 380 5.91 -12.30 -5.34
C ASN A 380 4.67 -11.88 -6.15
N TRP A 381 3.57 -11.58 -5.49
CA TRP A 381 2.30 -11.13 -6.07
C TRP A 381 2.28 -9.63 -6.41
N THR A 382 3.23 -8.84 -5.90
CA THR A 382 3.26 -7.38 -6.01
C THR A 382 3.78 -6.90 -7.37
N LEU A 383 3.37 -5.67 -7.75
CA LEU A 383 3.94 -4.99 -8.91
C LEU A 383 5.44 -4.71 -8.71
N THR A 384 5.82 -4.24 -7.53
CA THR A 384 7.22 -3.99 -7.13
C THR A 384 8.11 -5.18 -7.43
N LYS A 385 7.72 -6.39 -7.00
CA LYS A 385 8.53 -7.59 -7.21
C LYS A 385 8.61 -7.98 -8.68
N GLN A 386 7.51 -7.81 -9.42
CA GLN A 386 7.47 -8.07 -10.86
C GLN A 386 8.37 -7.11 -11.66
N MET A 387 8.51 -5.85 -11.21
CA MET A 387 9.36 -4.84 -11.85
C MET A 387 10.84 -5.02 -11.52
N VAL A 388 11.20 -5.28 -10.26
CA VAL A 388 12.58 -5.46 -9.78
C VAL A 388 13.22 -6.76 -10.30
N SER A 389 12.42 -7.75 -10.69
CA SER A 389 12.92 -9.03 -11.24
C SER A 389 13.17 -9.01 -12.75
N ARG A 390 13.01 -7.90 -13.43
CA ARG A 390 13.36 -7.66 -14.85
C ARG A 390 14.72 -7.01 -14.98
#